data_6acf3366d35f7cc0345027dc646a9365
#
_entry.id   6acf3366d35f7cc0345027dc646a9365
#
_cell.length_a   1.000
_cell.length_b   1.000
_cell.length_c   1.000
_cell.angle_alpha   90.00
_cell.angle_beta   90.00
_cell.angle_gamma   90.00
#
_symmetry.space_group_name_H-M   'P 1'
#
loop_
_entity.id
_entity.type
_entity.pdbx_description
1 polymer ?
#
loop_
_entity_poly.entity_id
_entity_poly.type
_entity_poly.pdbx_seq_one_letter_code
_entity_poly.pdbx_strand_id
1 'polypeptide(L)'
;MPTIQQPAPRARRTWHGGPPPKYQPCFSEAEIAEARAWACSPALPYGEVQRARLALLLHEQPDLRSPEAARRLGQSASWVCKWRRRWVEGGFSLQDAPRHGRPLRLLDWIRALVIAIACELPSDRGLALSRHFASSVWQVVTGEGVQISLRSVQRILRANALRPWRYVSWMHPRDPDFVAKVKVILDLYQFVFEGRSLGPDDHVLCADEKTSIQARQRQVTAPGPGQPGRPGKPGHIESDYKRAGALQYLAAWDVRRGIPFGRIELKTGIEPFMRLVDQIMAIDLYRDANRVFLIVDNGSSHQGKKAADRLRARYPNLILIHTPVHASWVNQVEIYFSILQRKVLTPAVAASLAKLAERILAFETTMRGRPRTIDWQFTSADFDRQLAELANVMPLAA
;
A
#
# COMPACT_ATOMS: atom_id res chain seq x y z
N MET A 1 26.59 -103.68 -3.08
CA MET A 1 26.86 -102.22 -3.06
C MET A 1 25.55 -101.56 -2.79
N PRO A 2 25.36 -100.86 -1.65
CA PRO A 2 24.11 -100.17 -1.36
C PRO A 2 24.10 -98.75 -1.96
N THR A 3 22.99 -98.44 -2.61
CA THR A 3 22.71 -97.15 -3.27
C THR A 3 22.46 -96.13 -2.24
N ILE A 4 23.26 -95.04 -2.22
CA ILE A 4 23.10 -93.91 -1.35
C ILE A 4 21.97 -93.03 -1.93
N GLN A 5 20.80 -92.95 -1.26
CA GLN A 5 19.74 -91.99 -1.54
C GLN A 5 20.17 -90.61 -1.08
N GLN A 6 20.20 -89.65 -2.01
CA GLN A 6 20.37 -88.25 -1.71
C GLN A 6 19.15 -87.70 -0.99
N PRO A 7 19.28 -86.85 0.07
CA PRO A 7 18.14 -86.26 0.73
C PRO A 7 17.52 -85.13 -0.13
N ALA A 8 16.19 -85.09 -0.14
CA ALA A 8 15.41 -84.12 -0.84
C ALA A 8 15.77 -82.70 -0.41
N PRO A 9 15.77 -81.69 -1.31
CA PRO A 9 16.06 -80.30 -0.96
C PRO A 9 15.03 -79.74 0.03
N ARG A 10 15.52 -79.27 1.20
CA ARG A 10 14.71 -78.59 2.20
C ARG A 10 14.05 -77.36 1.55
N ALA A 11 12.69 -77.33 1.57
CA ALA A 11 11.91 -76.17 1.18
C ALA A 11 12.39 -74.91 1.94
N ARG A 12 12.78 -73.85 1.20
CA ARG A 12 13.12 -72.60 1.79
C ARG A 12 11.87 -72.07 2.55
N ARG A 13 11.93 -72.09 3.90
CA ARG A 13 10.93 -71.36 4.74
C ARG A 13 10.92 -69.95 4.29
N THR A 14 9.86 -69.54 3.59
CA THR A 14 9.52 -68.16 3.38
C THR A 14 9.18 -67.56 4.76
N TRP A 15 10.11 -66.77 5.28
CA TRP A 15 9.98 -66.13 6.56
C TRP A 15 8.98 -64.98 6.36
N HIS A 16 7.69 -65.23 6.52
CA HIS A 16 6.65 -64.21 6.54
C HIS A 16 6.42 -63.80 7.99
N GLY A 17 6.96 -62.63 8.38
CA GLY A 17 6.44 -61.90 9.48
C GLY A 17 7.33 -61.65 10.67
N GLY A 18 8.15 -60.62 10.66
CA GLY A 18 8.54 -59.89 11.88
C GLY A 18 7.33 -59.18 12.50
N PRO A 19 7.43 -58.63 13.74
CA PRO A 19 6.33 -57.94 14.43
C PRO A 19 5.74 -56.81 13.59
N PRO A 20 4.43 -56.45 13.78
CA PRO A 20 3.80 -55.34 13.10
C PRO A 20 4.53 -54.01 13.41
N PRO A 21 4.37 -52.98 12.56
CA PRO A 21 5.02 -51.69 12.80
C PRO A 21 4.60 -51.12 14.15
N LYS A 22 5.57 -50.71 14.97
CA LYS A 22 5.29 -50.11 16.30
C LYS A 22 4.43 -48.85 16.22
N TYR A 23 4.56 -48.08 15.16
CA TYR A 23 3.82 -46.83 14.92
C TYR A 23 2.97 -46.98 13.68
N GLN A 24 1.66 -46.91 13.86
CA GLN A 24 0.64 -46.94 12.79
C GLN A 24 -0.13 -45.65 12.78
N PRO A 25 0.26 -44.65 11.95
CA PRO A 25 -0.47 -43.41 11.86
C PRO A 25 -1.83 -43.63 11.21
N CYS A 26 -2.86 -42.98 11.78
CA CYS A 26 -4.18 -42.86 11.17
C CYS A 26 -4.31 -41.44 10.61
N PHE A 27 -4.87 -41.32 9.42
CA PHE A 27 -5.02 -40.03 8.73
C PHE A 27 -6.50 -39.75 8.51
N SER A 28 -6.87 -38.49 8.73
CA SER A 28 -8.18 -37.97 8.37
C SER A 28 -8.33 -37.77 6.86
N GLU A 29 -9.55 -37.61 6.37
CA GLU A 29 -9.80 -37.31 4.95
C GLU A 29 -9.15 -36.00 4.51
N ALA A 30 -9.13 -34.97 5.37
CA ALA A 30 -8.48 -33.68 5.10
C ALA A 30 -6.97 -33.83 4.94
N GLU A 31 -6.31 -34.60 5.82
CA GLU A 31 -4.86 -34.84 5.75
C GLU A 31 -4.49 -35.67 4.50
N ILE A 32 -5.35 -36.58 4.09
CA ILE A 32 -5.14 -37.35 2.85
C ILE A 32 -5.37 -36.46 1.62
N ALA A 33 -6.33 -35.54 1.65
CA ALA A 33 -6.52 -34.58 0.58
C ALA A 33 -5.30 -33.67 0.42
N GLU A 34 -4.74 -33.17 1.53
CA GLU A 34 -3.48 -32.43 1.55
C GLU A 34 -2.34 -33.27 0.97
N ALA A 35 -2.16 -34.50 1.43
CA ALA A 35 -1.12 -35.39 0.94
C ALA A 35 -1.25 -35.65 -0.57
N ARG A 36 -2.46 -35.80 -1.11
CA ARG A 36 -2.67 -35.95 -2.57
C ARG A 36 -2.24 -34.71 -3.34
N ALA A 37 -2.61 -33.54 -2.86
CA ALA A 37 -2.21 -32.27 -3.48
C ALA A 37 -0.67 -32.12 -3.51
N TRP A 38 0.00 -32.48 -2.42
CA TRP A 38 1.46 -32.34 -2.30
C TRP A 38 2.22 -33.44 -3.09
N ALA A 39 1.70 -34.65 -3.17
CA ALA A 39 2.36 -35.75 -3.86
C ALA A 39 2.58 -35.55 -5.37
N CYS A 40 1.73 -34.68 -5.99
CA CYS A 40 1.77 -34.35 -7.41
C CYS A 40 2.36 -32.97 -7.70
N SER A 41 2.73 -32.19 -6.69
CA SER A 41 3.20 -30.82 -6.88
C SER A 41 4.65 -30.76 -7.39
N PRO A 42 4.92 -30.11 -8.53
CA PRO A 42 6.28 -29.92 -9.04
C PRO A 42 7.03 -28.78 -8.34
N ALA A 43 6.33 -27.94 -7.57
CA ALA A 43 6.88 -26.75 -6.92
C ALA A 43 7.40 -27.02 -5.50
N LEU A 44 7.01 -28.13 -4.88
CA LEU A 44 7.39 -28.44 -3.51
C LEU A 44 8.76 -29.16 -3.43
N PRO A 45 9.49 -28.97 -2.31
CA PRO A 45 10.73 -29.70 -2.06
C PRO A 45 10.55 -31.21 -2.15
N TYR A 46 11.51 -31.89 -2.77
CA TYR A 46 11.46 -33.34 -2.96
C TYR A 46 11.13 -34.11 -1.67
N GLY A 47 11.72 -33.69 -0.53
CA GLY A 47 11.47 -34.33 0.76
C GLY A 47 9.99 -34.24 1.20
N GLU A 48 9.31 -33.17 0.91
CA GLU A 48 7.88 -32.95 1.23
C GLU A 48 6.99 -33.83 0.35
N VAL A 49 7.29 -33.87 -0.95
CA VAL A 49 6.59 -34.76 -1.89
C VAL A 49 6.73 -36.22 -1.49
N GLN A 50 7.91 -36.66 -1.04
CA GLN A 50 8.13 -38.05 -0.59
C GLN A 50 7.36 -38.37 0.69
N ARG A 51 7.19 -37.41 1.61
CA ARG A 51 6.38 -37.58 2.81
C ARG A 51 4.89 -37.71 2.46
N ALA A 52 4.42 -36.90 1.54
CA ALA A 52 3.05 -36.99 1.04
C ALA A 52 2.78 -38.38 0.41
N ARG A 53 3.69 -38.88 -0.43
CA ARG A 53 3.59 -40.22 -1.01
C ARG A 53 3.64 -41.32 0.04
N LEU A 54 4.44 -41.15 1.10
CA LEU A 54 4.46 -42.09 2.22
C LEU A 54 3.12 -42.09 2.96
N ALA A 55 2.53 -40.92 3.24
CA ALA A 55 1.25 -40.86 3.91
C ALA A 55 0.13 -41.54 3.11
N LEU A 56 0.08 -41.31 1.80
CA LEU A 56 -0.87 -41.98 0.91
C LEU A 56 -0.68 -43.52 0.92
N LEU A 57 0.58 -43.97 0.79
CA LEU A 57 0.92 -45.41 0.80
C LEU A 57 0.50 -46.10 2.11
N LEU A 58 0.69 -45.42 3.25
CA LEU A 58 0.33 -45.93 4.55
C LEU A 58 -1.17 -45.85 4.85
N HIS A 59 -1.86 -44.95 4.23
CA HIS A 59 -3.33 -44.87 4.29
C HIS A 59 -3.98 -46.02 3.51
N GLU A 60 -3.47 -46.31 2.31
CA GLU A 60 -3.94 -47.42 1.48
C GLU A 60 -3.59 -48.80 2.08
N GLN A 61 -2.44 -48.89 2.73
CA GLN A 61 -1.93 -50.14 3.31
C GLN A 61 -1.39 -49.90 4.74
N PRO A 62 -2.27 -49.82 5.75
CA PRO A 62 -1.86 -49.50 7.13
C PRO A 62 -0.84 -50.48 7.73
N ASP A 63 -0.96 -51.74 7.38
CA ASP A 63 -0.08 -52.84 7.87
C ASP A 63 1.24 -52.99 7.08
N LEU A 64 1.44 -52.14 6.05
CA LEU A 64 2.64 -52.22 5.22
C LEU A 64 3.89 -51.99 6.07
N ARG A 65 4.87 -52.89 5.99
CA ARG A 65 6.09 -52.82 6.79
C ARG A 65 7.02 -51.72 6.33
N SER A 66 7.73 -51.10 7.28
CA SER A 66 8.63 -49.97 6.98
C SER A 66 9.72 -50.30 5.94
N PRO A 67 10.36 -51.52 5.91
CA PRO A 67 11.30 -51.85 4.84
C PRO A 67 10.66 -51.96 3.46
N GLU A 68 9.43 -52.42 3.36
CA GLU A 68 8.68 -52.52 2.11
C GLU A 68 8.23 -51.16 1.60
N ALA A 69 7.68 -50.31 2.50
CA ALA A 69 7.33 -48.94 2.18
C ALA A 69 8.56 -48.14 1.71
N ALA A 70 9.71 -48.34 2.37
CA ALA A 70 10.96 -47.71 2.01
C ALA A 70 11.43 -48.11 0.60
N ARG A 71 11.35 -49.39 0.27
CA ARG A 71 11.72 -49.89 -1.06
C ARG A 71 10.84 -49.29 -2.16
N ARG A 72 9.52 -49.21 -1.97
CA ARG A 72 8.60 -48.65 -2.94
C ARG A 72 8.83 -47.17 -3.20
N LEU A 73 9.28 -46.44 -2.18
CA LEU A 73 9.51 -44.99 -2.26
C LEU A 73 10.98 -44.61 -2.54
N GLY A 74 11.88 -45.59 -2.65
CA GLY A 74 13.31 -45.33 -2.82
C GLY A 74 13.94 -44.62 -1.60
N GLN A 75 13.43 -44.93 -0.39
CA GLN A 75 13.87 -44.31 0.87
C GLN A 75 14.48 -45.38 1.81
N SER A 76 15.09 -44.94 2.93
CA SER A 76 15.56 -45.87 3.96
C SER A 76 14.44 -46.33 4.90
N ALA A 77 14.53 -47.53 5.45
CA ALA A 77 13.57 -48.01 6.45
C ALA A 77 13.55 -47.14 7.71
N SER A 78 14.70 -46.59 8.11
CA SER A 78 14.82 -45.67 9.23
C SER A 78 14.07 -44.35 8.97
N TRP A 79 14.07 -43.85 7.72
CA TRP A 79 13.30 -42.67 7.33
C TRP A 79 11.79 -42.93 7.45
N VAL A 80 11.29 -44.07 7.01
CA VAL A 80 9.88 -44.46 7.17
C VAL A 80 9.50 -44.56 8.64
N CYS A 81 10.33 -45.24 9.45
CA CYS A 81 10.09 -45.39 10.90
C CYS A 81 10.06 -44.04 11.61
N LYS A 82 10.96 -43.09 11.23
CA LYS A 82 11.00 -41.74 11.76
C LYS A 82 9.67 -40.98 11.49
N TRP A 83 9.16 -41.08 10.26
CA TRP A 83 7.93 -40.34 9.88
C TRP A 83 6.68 -40.98 10.47
N ARG A 84 6.59 -42.32 10.53
CA ARG A 84 5.50 -43.02 11.26
C ARG A 84 5.44 -42.56 12.72
N ARG A 85 6.62 -42.60 13.40
CA ARG A 85 6.72 -42.15 14.78
C ARG A 85 6.28 -40.70 14.94
N ARG A 86 6.75 -39.81 14.08
CA ARG A 86 6.45 -38.40 14.15
C ARG A 86 4.95 -38.12 13.98
N TRP A 87 4.28 -38.78 13.05
CA TRP A 87 2.86 -38.60 12.82
C TRP A 87 2.01 -39.18 13.96
N VAL A 88 2.44 -40.21 14.62
CA VAL A 88 1.74 -40.79 15.79
C VAL A 88 1.95 -39.93 17.04
N GLU A 89 3.18 -39.48 17.31
CA GLU A 89 3.54 -38.76 18.53
C GLU A 89 3.30 -37.24 18.43
N GLY A 90 3.43 -36.63 17.24
CA GLY A 90 3.42 -35.16 17.05
C GLY A 90 2.33 -34.64 16.13
N GLY A 91 1.41 -35.50 15.66
CA GLY A 91 0.39 -35.15 14.68
C GLY A 91 0.89 -35.09 13.24
N PHE A 92 -0.07 -35.00 12.30
CA PHE A 92 0.23 -34.98 10.88
C PHE A 92 0.91 -33.66 10.49
N SER A 93 2.01 -33.78 9.78
CA SER A 93 2.70 -32.65 9.14
C SER A 93 3.64 -33.17 8.06
N LEU A 94 3.59 -32.57 6.90
CA LEU A 94 4.47 -32.87 5.78
C LEU A 94 5.74 -32.01 5.77
N GLN A 95 5.81 -30.98 6.62
CA GLN A 95 6.92 -30.04 6.72
C GLN A 95 8.05 -30.54 7.63
N ASP A 96 9.26 -30.03 7.42
CA ASP A 96 10.36 -30.26 8.34
C ASP A 96 10.09 -29.60 9.71
N ALA A 97 10.53 -30.27 10.79
CA ALA A 97 10.54 -29.62 12.09
C ALA A 97 11.52 -28.42 12.09
N PRO A 98 11.21 -27.33 12.82
CA PRO A 98 12.17 -26.26 13.02
C PRO A 98 13.49 -26.82 13.55
N ARG A 99 14.58 -26.48 12.89
CA ARG A 99 15.90 -26.88 13.35
C ARG A 99 16.36 -25.92 14.44
N HIS A 100 16.87 -26.44 15.53
CA HIS A 100 17.57 -25.63 16.52
C HIS A 100 18.83 -25.06 15.87
N GLY A 101 18.76 -23.80 15.43
CA GLY A 101 19.92 -23.09 14.90
C GLY A 101 21.01 -22.90 15.97
N ARG A 102 22.10 -22.22 15.59
CA ARG A 102 23.13 -21.82 16.55
C ARG A 102 22.52 -21.02 17.69
N PRO A 103 22.82 -21.33 18.97
CA PRO A 103 22.33 -20.57 20.11
C PRO A 103 22.58 -19.07 19.95
N LEU A 104 21.62 -18.26 20.37
CA LEU A 104 21.71 -16.82 20.27
C LEU A 104 22.82 -16.32 21.21
N ARG A 105 23.87 -15.68 20.64
CA ARG A 105 25.00 -15.14 21.39
C ARG A 105 24.64 -13.91 22.23
N LEU A 106 23.56 -13.20 21.86
CA LEU A 106 23.13 -12.00 22.55
C LEU A 106 22.06 -12.34 23.57
N LEU A 107 22.25 -11.88 24.79
CA LEU A 107 21.29 -12.02 25.88
C LEU A 107 20.01 -11.26 25.54
N ASP A 108 18.87 -11.75 26.00
CA ASP A 108 17.55 -11.18 25.66
C ASP A 108 17.37 -9.74 26.14
N TRP A 109 17.97 -9.38 27.28
CA TRP A 109 17.94 -8.01 27.78
C TRP A 109 18.66 -7.02 26.83
N ILE A 110 19.74 -7.42 26.15
CA ILE A 110 20.42 -6.58 25.14
C ILE A 110 19.51 -6.31 23.96
N ARG A 111 18.74 -7.31 23.55
CA ARG A 111 17.74 -7.16 22.48
C ARG A 111 16.65 -6.20 22.91
N ALA A 112 16.11 -6.37 24.13
CA ALA A 112 15.11 -5.49 24.69
C ALA A 112 15.61 -4.04 24.79
N LEU A 113 16.85 -3.82 25.21
CA LEU A 113 17.47 -2.51 25.29
C LEU A 113 17.58 -1.84 23.90
N VAL A 114 18.05 -2.56 22.87
CA VAL A 114 18.13 -2.05 21.50
C VAL A 114 16.74 -1.64 20.99
N ILE A 115 15.71 -2.45 21.29
CA ILE A 115 14.32 -2.17 20.88
C ILE A 115 13.79 -0.94 21.63
N ALA A 116 14.00 -0.86 22.95
CA ALA A 116 13.55 0.25 23.76
C ALA A 116 14.13 1.58 23.26
N ILE A 117 15.46 1.67 23.09
CA ILE A 117 16.12 2.86 22.56
C ILE A 117 15.63 3.22 21.15
N ALA A 118 15.38 2.23 20.28
CA ALA A 118 14.87 2.47 18.94
C ALA A 118 13.43 3.01 18.93
N CYS A 119 12.65 2.80 19.98
CA CYS A 119 11.27 3.26 20.15
C CYS A 119 11.16 4.60 20.92
N GLU A 120 12.25 5.14 21.44
CA GLU A 120 12.31 6.45 22.08
C GLU A 120 12.55 7.56 21.05
N LEU A 121 12.30 8.82 21.44
CA LEU A 121 12.75 9.95 20.64
C LEU A 121 14.24 10.24 20.95
N PRO A 122 15.05 10.61 19.95
CA PRO A 122 16.45 10.99 20.20
C PRO A 122 16.61 12.10 21.21
N SER A 123 15.67 13.06 21.27
CA SER A 123 15.63 14.16 22.25
C SER A 123 15.55 13.67 23.68
N ASP A 124 14.87 12.56 23.94
CA ASP A 124 14.69 11.99 25.28
C ASP A 124 16.03 11.48 25.86
N ARG A 125 16.99 11.26 24.97
CA ARG A 125 18.38 10.88 25.28
C ARG A 125 19.38 12.03 25.08
N GLY A 126 18.91 13.26 24.89
CA GLY A 126 19.77 14.44 24.68
C GLY A 126 20.53 14.43 23.36
N LEU A 127 20.11 13.63 22.38
CA LEU A 127 20.75 13.59 21.07
C LEU A 127 20.18 14.69 20.15
N ALA A 128 21.08 15.44 19.50
CA ALA A 128 20.71 16.46 18.50
C ALA A 128 20.31 15.82 17.14
N LEU A 129 19.37 14.89 17.17
CA LEU A 129 18.89 14.17 16.01
C LEU A 129 17.36 14.26 15.94
N SER A 130 16.80 14.41 14.74
CA SER A 130 15.34 14.37 14.54
C SER A 130 14.76 12.96 14.55
N ARG A 131 15.60 11.94 14.35
CA ARG A 131 15.20 10.52 14.31
C ARG A 131 16.40 9.63 14.60
N HIS A 132 16.13 8.42 15.10
CA HIS A 132 17.16 7.41 15.23
C HIS A 132 17.52 6.75 13.89
N PHE A 133 18.82 6.44 13.75
CA PHE A 133 19.36 5.52 12.76
C PHE A 133 19.95 4.32 13.49
N ALA A 134 20.20 3.22 12.77
CA ALA A 134 20.83 2.05 13.41
C ALA A 134 22.17 2.38 14.06
N SER A 135 22.92 3.33 13.49
CA SER A 135 24.20 3.82 14.05
C SER A 135 24.01 4.60 15.34
N SER A 136 23.01 5.47 15.44
CA SER A 136 22.75 6.22 16.66
C SER A 136 22.24 5.32 17.79
N VAL A 137 21.37 4.35 17.48
CA VAL A 137 20.96 3.33 18.45
C VAL A 137 22.16 2.53 18.94
N TRP A 138 23.06 2.13 18.02
CA TRP A 138 24.29 1.43 18.36
C TRP A 138 25.19 2.27 19.28
N GLN A 139 25.37 3.56 18.99
CA GLN A 139 26.15 4.48 19.82
C GLN A 139 25.61 4.61 21.23
N VAL A 140 24.29 4.76 21.39
CA VAL A 140 23.64 4.82 22.71
C VAL A 140 23.85 3.51 23.47
N VAL A 141 23.55 2.37 22.86
CA VAL A 141 23.73 1.04 23.50
C VAL A 141 25.17 0.80 23.93
N THR A 142 26.13 1.16 23.08
CA THR A 142 27.56 1.01 23.42
C THR A 142 28.01 2.02 24.47
N GLY A 143 27.45 3.22 24.48
CA GLY A 143 27.68 4.24 25.52
C GLY A 143 27.16 3.78 26.90
N GLU A 144 26.17 2.91 26.98
CA GLU A 144 25.70 2.25 28.20
C GLU A 144 26.58 1.04 28.62
N GLY A 145 27.75 0.84 27.99
CA GLY A 145 28.70 -0.21 28.31
C GLY A 145 28.43 -1.56 27.67
N VAL A 146 27.43 -1.69 26.80
CA VAL A 146 27.06 -2.94 26.14
C VAL A 146 27.94 -3.19 24.92
N GLN A 147 28.62 -4.33 24.87
CA GLN A 147 29.42 -4.72 23.72
C GLN A 147 28.54 -5.39 22.64
N ILE A 148 28.20 -4.66 21.60
CA ILE A 148 27.40 -5.12 20.47
C ILE A 148 27.91 -4.51 19.16
N SER A 149 27.90 -5.26 18.06
CA SER A 149 28.23 -4.70 16.75
C SER A 149 27.04 -3.97 16.12
N LEU A 150 27.32 -2.94 15.31
CA LEU A 150 26.29 -2.26 14.50
C LEU A 150 25.45 -3.23 13.67
N ARG A 151 26.10 -4.27 13.08
CA ARG A 151 25.39 -5.30 12.30
C ARG A 151 24.42 -6.12 13.15
N SER A 152 24.71 -6.33 14.43
CA SER A 152 23.79 -7.00 15.35
C SER A 152 22.59 -6.11 15.67
N VAL A 153 22.80 -4.80 15.88
CA VAL A 153 21.70 -3.82 16.04
C VAL A 153 20.80 -3.81 14.81
N GLN A 154 21.39 -3.69 13.61
CA GLN A 154 20.63 -3.74 12.35
C GLN A 154 19.80 -5.02 12.20
N ARG A 155 20.36 -6.17 12.61
CA ARG A 155 19.64 -7.46 12.58
C ARG A 155 18.49 -7.51 13.57
N ILE A 156 18.69 -6.99 14.78
CA ILE A 156 17.62 -6.90 15.81
C ILE A 156 16.48 -6.00 15.31
N LEU A 157 16.80 -4.81 14.80
CA LEU A 157 15.80 -3.89 14.25
C LEU A 157 15.01 -4.52 13.12
N ARG A 158 15.71 -5.20 12.19
CA ARG A 158 15.06 -5.90 11.08
C ARG A 158 14.16 -7.05 11.54
N ALA A 159 14.62 -7.86 12.50
CA ALA A 159 13.85 -8.98 13.03
C ALA A 159 12.57 -8.54 13.74
N ASN A 160 12.54 -7.33 14.27
CA ASN A 160 11.36 -6.73 14.91
C ASN A 160 10.61 -5.76 14.00
N ALA A 161 10.89 -5.74 12.68
CA ALA A 161 10.31 -4.82 11.71
C ALA A 161 10.43 -3.33 12.07
N LEU A 162 11.36 -2.98 12.96
CA LEU A 162 11.58 -1.61 13.43
C LEU A 162 12.41 -0.81 12.42
N ARG A 163 11.91 0.38 12.10
CA ARG A 163 12.56 1.36 11.23
C ARG A 163 12.51 2.74 11.88
N PRO A 164 13.33 3.02 12.91
CA PRO A 164 13.24 4.24 13.70
C PRO A 164 13.53 5.52 12.91
N TRP A 165 14.09 5.38 11.70
CA TRP A 165 14.28 6.49 10.74
C TRP A 165 13.05 6.79 9.89
N ARG A 166 11.97 5.96 9.95
CA ARG A 166 10.77 6.11 9.12
C ARG A 166 9.66 6.77 9.93
N TYR A 167 9.28 7.97 9.52
CA TYR A 167 8.11 8.66 10.04
C TYR A 167 7.00 8.61 8.99
N VAL A 168 5.80 8.41 9.45
CA VAL A 168 4.59 8.57 8.66
C VAL A 168 3.93 9.84 9.17
N SER A 169 3.70 10.79 8.26
CA SER A 169 2.93 11.99 8.60
C SER A 169 1.49 11.59 8.91
N TRP A 170 0.98 12.01 10.02
CA TRP A 170 -0.43 11.86 10.39
C TRP A 170 -0.97 13.20 10.85
N MET A 171 -2.26 13.40 10.71
CA MET A 171 -2.92 14.64 11.08
C MET A 171 -3.96 14.36 12.17
N HIS A 172 -3.88 15.11 13.27
CA HIS A 172 -4.96 15.14 14.26
C HIS A 172 -6.00 16.18 13.81
N PRO A 173 -7.25 15.78 13.56
CA PRO A 173 -8.29 16.73 13.17
C PRO A 173 -8.49 17.79 14.26
N ARG A 174 -8.26 19.06 13.91
CA ARG A 174 -8.50 20.20 14.82
C ARG A 174 -9.86 20.84 14.60
N ASP A 175 -10.53 20.47 13.52
CA ASP A 175 -11.87 20.97 13.20
C ASP A 175 -12.90 20.15 13.99
N PRO A 176 -13.70 20.74 14.87
CA PRO A 176 -14.71 20.00 15.64
C PRO A 176 -15.75 19.32 14.74
N ASP A 177 -16.02 19.90 13.56
CA ASP A 177 -16.97 19.38 12.57
C ASP A 177 -16.29 18.52 11.50
N PHE A 178 -15.03 18.08 11.72
CA PHE A 178 -14.23 17.37 10.73
C PHE A 178 -14.98 16.19 10.11
N VAL A 179 -15.52 15.31 10.95
CA VAL A 179 -16.20 14.09 10.51
C VAL A 179 -17.45 14.44 9.69
N ALA A 180 -18.27 15.37 10.16
CA ALA A 180 -19.50 15.79 9.49
C ALA A 180 -19.19 16.41 8.10
N LYS A 181 -18.20 17.29 8.01
CA LYS A 181 -17.80 17.95 6.77
C LYS A 181 -17.22 16.93 5.75
N VAL A 182 -16.36 15.99 6.20
CA VAL A 182 -15.83 14.93 5.32
C VAL A 182 -16.98 14.10 4.76
N LYS A 183 -17.92 13.67 5.59
CA LYS A 183 -19.06 12.85 5.15
C LYS A 183 -19.91 13.56 4.10
N VAL A 184 -20.25 14.82 4.30
CA VAL A 184 -21.00 15.60 3.30
C VAL A 184 -20.28 15.59 1.95
N ILE A 185 -18.95 15.75 1.91
CA ILE A 185 -18.19 15.75 0.67
C ILE A 185 -18.16 14.36 0.03
N LEU A 186 -17.93 13.31 0.83
CA LEU A 186 -17.91 11.93 0.34
C LEU A 186 -19.29 11.52 -0.23
N ASP A 187 -20.38 11.94 0.43
CA ASP A 187 -21.74 11.70 -0.03
C ASP A 187 -22.01 12.45 -1.35
N LEU A 188 -21.55 13.71 -1.49
CA LEU A 188 -21.63 14.45 -2.75
C LEU A 188 -20.90 13.75 -3.90
N TYR A 189 -19.78 13.05 -3.64
CA TYR A 189 -19.07 12.24 -4.65
C TYR A 189 -19.84 10.97 -5.02
N GLN A 190 -20.74 10.51 -4.14
CA GLN A 190 -21.71 9.46 -4.45
C GLN A 190 -23.03 10.01 -5.02
N PHE A 191 -23.07 11.31 -5.33
CA PHE A 191 -24.25 12.02 -5.79
C PHE A 191 -25.44 11.94 -4.81
N VAL A 192 -25.14 12.04 -3.51
CA VAL A 192 -26.10 12.10 -2.42
C VAL A 192 -25.89 13.39 -1.63
N PHE A 193 -26.98 14.06 -1.23
CA PHE A 193 -26.95 15.20 -0.34
C PHE A 193 -28.12 15.12 0.63
N GLU A 194 -27.84 15.24 1.95
CA GLU A 194 -28.84 15.10 3.03
C GLU A 194 -29.68 13.82 2.89
N GLY A 195 -29.03 12.71 2.54
CA GLY A 195 -29.69 11.40 2.40
C GLY A 195 -30.54 11.25 1.13
N ARG A 196 -30.54 12.19 0.20
CA ARG A 196 -31.28 12.14 -1.07
C ARG A 196 -30.34 12.12 -2.26
N SER A 197 -30.62 11.27 -3.24
CA SER A 197 -29.87 11.24 -4.49
C SER A 197 -30.01 12.54 -5.26
N LEU A 198 -28.91 13.03 -5.82
CA LEU A 198 -28.89 14.21 -6.68
C LEU A 198 -29.52 13.90 -8.04
N GLY A 199 -30.33 14.85 -8.53
CA GLY A 199 -30.95 14.79 -9.84
C GLY A 199 -29.97 15.01 -10.99
N PRO A 200 -30.45 14.92 -12.24
CA PRO A 200 -29.63 15.20 -13.42
C PRO A 200 -29.20 16.67 -13.51
N ASP A 201 -30.01 17.59 -12.98
CA ASP A 201 -29.77 19.04 -12.99
C ASP A 201 -29.04 19.52 -11.71
N ASP A 202 -28.54 18.61 -10.88
CA ASP A 202 -27.68 18.90 -9.75
C ASP A 202 -26.23 18.63 -10.15
N HIS A 203 -25.34 19.60 -9.93
CA HIS A 203 -23.93 19.50 -10.31
C HIS A 203 -23.02 19.61 -9.09
N VAL A 204 -21.93 18.85 -9.10
CA VAL A 204 -20.89 18.88 -8.05
C VAL A 204 -19.57 19.28 -8.68
N LEU A 205 -19.03 20.38 -8.20
CA LEU A 205 -17.75 20.95 -8.63
C LEU A 205 -16.79 21.03 -7.44
N CYS A 206 -15.52 20.83 -7.69
CA CYS A 206 -14.45 21.00 -6.73
C CYS A 206 -13.52 22.10 -7.22
N ALA A 207 -13.25 23.13 -6.42
CA ALA A 207 -12.38 24.22 -6.83
C ALA A 207 -11.24 24.46 -5.85
N ASP A 208 -10.10 24.92 -6.38
CA ASP A 208 -8.91 25.26 -5.61
C ASP A 208 -7.92 26.10 -6.43
N GLU A 209 -6.83 26.53 -5.79
CA GLU A 209 -5.80 27.41 -6.35
C GLU A 209 -4.44 26.69 -6.41
N LYS A 210 -3.94 26.42 -7.59
CA LYS A 210 -2.55 26.00 -7.76
C LYS A 210 -1.65 27.21 -7.87
N THR A 211 -1.00 27.53 -6.74
CA THR A 211 -0.21 28.74 -6.58
C THR A 211 1.22 28.60 -7.03
N SER A 212 1.89 29.74 -7.33
CA SER A 212 3.34 29.85 -7.54
C SER A 212 3.89 28.96 -8.64
N ILE A 213 3.16 28.78 -9.73
CA ILE A 213 3.64 28.00 -10.89
C ILE A 213 4.69 28.83 -11.62
N GLN A 214 5.95 28.40 -11.50
CA GLN A 214 7.11 29.15 -12.03
C GLN A 214 7.37 28.86 -13.49
N ALA A 215 7.58 29.90 -14.29
CA ALA A 215 8.20 29.79 -15.59
C ALA A 215 9.72 29.71 -15.42
N ARG A 216 10.33 28.60 -15.83
CA ARG A 216 11.76 28.36 -15.74
C ARG A 216 12.36 28.23 -17.14
N GLN A 217 13.23 29.16 -17.50
CA GLN A 217 13.97 29.12 -18.77
C GLN A 217 15.21 28.26 -18.59
N ARG A 218 15.28 27.15 -19.30
CA ARG A 218 16.42 26.23 -19.33
C ARG A 218 16.40 25.36 -20.57
N GLN A 219 17.57 24.80 -20.91
CA GLN A 219 17.73 23.94 -22.07
C GLN A 219 17.21 22.52 -21.77
N VAL A 220 16.63 21.91 -22.80
CA VAL A 220 16.11 20.54 -22.74
C VAL A 220 16.49 19.84 -24.04
N THR A 221 17.00 18.64 -23.96
CA THR A 221 17.21 17.78 -25.12
C THR A 221 16.18 16.66 -25.15
N ALA A 222 15.74 16.32 -26.35
CA ALA A 222 14.85 15.18 -26.55
C ALA A 222 15.60 13.85 -26.26
N PRO A 223 14.87 12.80 -25.83
CA PRO A 223 15.42 11.46 -25.76
C PRO A 223 15.74 10.93 -27.17
N GLY A 224 16.79 10.13 -27.28
CA GLY A 224 17.15 9.45 -28.53
C GLY A 224 16.77 7.98 -28.51
N PRO A 225 16.46 7.37 -29.67
CA PRO A 225 16.14 5.96 -29.76
C PRO A 225 17.33 5.07 -29.41
N GLY A 226 17.06 3.89 -28.85
CA GLY A 226 18.03 2.83 -28.62
C GLY A 226 18.10 1.87 -29.82
N GLN A 227 18.99 0.89 -29.71
CA GLN A 227 19.11 -0.25 -30.60
C GLN A 227 18.85 -1.54 -29.82
N PRO A 228 18.50 -2.67 -30.44
CA PRO A 228 18.39 -3.94 -29.76
C PRO A 228 19.64 -4.25 -28.92
N GLY A 229 19.47 -4.47 -27.59
CA GLY A 229 20.56 -4.68 -26.66
C GLY A 229 21.28 -3.42 -26.15
N ARG A 230 20.90 -2.22 -26.60
CA ARG A 230 21.42 -0.94 -26.11
C ARG A 230 20.27 0.01 -25.76
N PRO A 231 20.11 0.43 -24.51
CA PRO A 231 19.05 1.38 -24.11
C PRO A 231 19.21 2.71 -24.88
N GLY A 232 18.09 3.36 -25.15
CA GLY A 232 18.07 4.70 -25.71
C GLY A 232 18.74 5.75 -24.81
N LYS A 233 19.10 6.88 -25.39
CA LYS A 233 19.63 8.02 -24.63
C LYS A 233 18.45 8.74 -23.96
N PRO A 234 18.49 8.97 -22.63
CA PRO A 234 17.47 9.76 -21.95
C PRO A 234 17.50 11.21 -22.44
N GLY A 235 16.39 11.89 -22.38
CA GLY A 235 16.38 13.35 -22.54
C GLY A 235 17.09 13.99 -21.35
N HIS A 236 17.82 15.07 -21.60
CA HIS A 236 18.52 15.83 -20.56
C HIS A 236 17.83 17.16 -20.33
N ILE A 237 17.86 17.60 -19.09
CA ILE A 237 17.37 18.89 -18.66
C ILE A 237 18.48 19.62 -17.90
N GLU A 238 18.73 20.86 -18.26
CA GLU A 238 19.72 21.69 -17.58
C GLU A 238 19.33 21.90 -16.12
N SER A 239 20.26 21.72 -15.19
CA SER A 239 20.02 21.90 -13.75
C SER A 239 19.77 23.37 -13.42
N ASP A 240 20.56 24.26 -14.05
CA ASP A 240 20.39 25.69 -13.88
C ASP A 240 19.23 26.24 -14.69
N TYR A 241 18.61 27.29 -14.19
CA TYR A 241 17.50 27.96 -14.86
C TYR A 241 17.39 29.44 -14.50
N LYS A 242 16.90 30.24 -15.43
CA LYS A 242 16.44 31.61 -15.13
C LYS A 242 14.96 31.62 -14.79
N ARG A 243 14.61 32.32 -13.73
CA ARG A 243 13.19 32.52 -13.33
C ARG A 243 12.60 33.62 -14.21
N ALA A 244 11.48 33.31 -14.88
CA ALA A 244 10.72 34.26 -15.70
C ALA A 244 9.38 34.63 -15.06
N GLY A 245 9.30 34.57 -13.72
CA GLY A 245 8.10 34.87 -12.94
C GLY A 245 7.28 33.67 -12.55
N ALA A 246 6.16 33.91 -11.88
CA ALA A 246 5.21 32.89 -11.47
C ALA A 246 3.78 33.35 -11.77
N LEU A 247 2.88 32.41 -12.03
CA LEU A 247 1.46 32.62 -12.19
C LEU A 247 0.67 31.76 -11.22
N GLN A 248 -0.61 32.06 -11.09
CA GLN A 248 -1.59 31.30 -10.33
C GLN A 248 -2.57 30.67 -11.32
N TYR A 249 -2.94 29.43 -11.07
CA TYR A 249 -3.96 28.74 -11.84
C TYR A 249 -5.10 28.35 -10.89
N LEU A 250 -6.21 29.05 -11.00
CA LEU A 250 -7.43 28.72 -10.30
C LEU A 250 -8.23 27.76 -11.16
N ALA A 251 -8.65 26.63 -10.59
CA ALA A 251 -9.41 25.67 -11.37
C ALA A 251 -10.56 25.07 -10.58
N ALA A 252 -11.60 24.66 -11.32
CA ALA A 252 -12.67 23.82 -10.82
C ALA A 252 -12.74 22.52 -11.65
N TRP A 253 -13.13 21.45 -11.01
CA TRP A 253 -13.34 20.14 -11.59
C TRP A 253 -14.79 19.73 -11.47
N ASP A 254 -15.45 19.43 -12.59
CA ASP A 254 -16.80 18.86 -12.58
C ASP A 254 -16.69 17.35 -12.32
N VAL A 255 -17.21 16.91 -11.19
CA VAL A 255 -17.11 15.53 -10.70
C VAL A 255 -17.84 14.56 -11.63
N ARG A 256 -19.04 14.94 -12.08
CA ARG A 256 -19.89 14.08 -12.92
C ARG A 256 -19.41 14.01 -14.37
N ARG A 257 -18.95 15.14 -14.91
CA ARG A 257 -18.54 15.24 -16.32
C ARG A 257 -17.07 14.91 -16.54
N GLY A 258 -16.25 14.99 -15.50
CA GLY A 258 -14.81 14.73 -15.59
C GLY A 258 -14.06 15.76 -16.44
N ILE A 259 -14.43 17.03 -16.32
CA ILE A 259 -13.85 18.14 -17.07
C ILE A 259 -13.38 19.27 -16.15
N PRO A 260 -12.24 19.91 -16.45
CA PRO A 260 -11.75 21.08 -15.73
C PRO A 260 -12.30 22.39 -16.33
N PHE A 261 -12.36 23.40 -15.48
CA PHE A 261 -12.51 24.82 -15.79
C PHE A 261 -11.43 25.60 -15.09
N GLY A 262 -10.72 26.48 -15.77
CA GLY A 262 -9.63 27.18 -15.10
C GLY A 262 -9.38 28.59 -15.64
N ARG A 263 -8.63 29.34 -14.84
CA ARG A 263 -8.17 30.69 -15.14
C ARG A 263 -6.73 30.86 -14.72
N ILE A 264 -6.00 31.58 -15.55
CA ILE A 264 -4.68 32.09 -15.19
C ILE A 264 -4.82 33.46 -14.57
N GLU A 265 -4.24 33.63 -13.40
CA GLU A 265 -4.25 34.89 -12.66
C GLU A 265 -2.81 35.23 -12.17
N LEU A 266 -2.54 36.50 -11.96
CA LEU A 266 -1.25 36.97 -11.42
C LEU A 266 -1.21 36.85 -9.89
N LYS A 267 -2.36 36.92 -9.24
CA LYS A 267 -2.53 36.84 -7.78
C LYS A 267 -3.73 35.96 -7.45
N THR A 268 -3.71 35.40 -6.26
CA THR A 268 -4.88 34.76 -5.65
C THR A 268 -5.71 35.78 -4.88
N GLY A 269 -6.88 35.40 -4.43
CA GLY A 269 -7.74 36.18 -3.60
C GLY A 269 -9.20 36.19 -4.06
N ILE A 270 -10.01 37.02 -3.41
CA ILE A 270 -11.47 37.04 -3.58
C ILE A 270 -11.89 37.31 -5.03
N GLU A 271 -11.30 38.33 -5.66
CA GLU A 271 -11.67 38.68 -7.04
C GLU A 271 -11.29 37.64 -8.09
N PRO A 272 -10.06 37.09 -8.10
CA PRO A 272 -9.70 35.98 -8.99
C PRO A 272 -10.65 34.77 -8.82
N PHE A 273 -10.94 34.40 -7.57
CA PHE A 273 -11.90 33.33 -7.29
C PHE A 273 -13.30 33.63 -7.80
N MET A 274 -13.81 34.83 -7.57
CA MET A 274 -15.11 35.27 -8.11
C MET A 274 -15.15 35.22 -9.64
N ARG A 275 -14.06 35.60 -10.33
CA ARG A 275 -13.97 35.50 -11.79
C ARG A 275 -14.00 34.04 -12.28
N LEU A 276 -13.44 33.07 -11.51
CA LEU A 276 -13.58 31.65 -11.81
C LEU A 276 -15.05 31.21 -11.69
N VAL A 277 -15.71 31.60 -10.59
CA VAL A 277 -17.11 31.25 -10.37
C VAL A 277 -17.99 31.87 -11.46
N ASP A 278 -17.78 33.18 -11.78
CA ASP A 278 -18.50 33.88 -12.86
C ASP A 278 -18.33 33.14 -14.21
N GLN A 279 -17.13 32.67 -14.54
CA GLN A 279 -16.85 31.92 -15.75
C GLN A 279 -17.63 30.60 -15.80
N ILE A 280 -17.74 29.90 -14.68
CA ILE A 280 -18.49 28.65 -14.58
C ILE A 280 -19.99 28.90 -14.68
N MET A 281 -20.50 29.87 -13.88
CA MET A 281 -21.92 30.18 -13.81
C MET A 281 -22.44 30.91 -15.06
N ALA A 282 -21.57 31.38 -15.96
CA ALA A 282 -21.96 31.89 -17.28
C ALA A 282 -22.33 30.77 -18.29
N ILE A 283 -21.99 29.49 -17.98
CA ILE A 283 -22.35 28.34 -18.80
C ILE A 283 -23.81 27.96 -18.48
N ASP A 284 -24.66 27.87 -19.51
CA ASP A 284 -26.08 27.58 -19.38
C ASP A 284 -26.37 26.38 -18.46
N LEU A 285 -25.60 25.30 -18.62
CA LEU A 285 -25.71 24.09 -17.80
C LEU A 285 -25.68 24.36 -16.29
N TYR A 286 -24.84 25.28 -15.82
CA TYR A 286 -24.70 25.56 -14.38
C TYR A 286 -25.57 26.75 -13.97
N ARG A 287 -25.77 27.74 -14.87
CA ARG A 287 -26.65 28.86 -14.64
C ARG A 287 -28.09 28.43 -14.40
N ASP A 288 -28.57 27.50 -15.23
CA ASP A 288 -29.95 27.03 -15.25
C ASP A 288 -30.16 25.74 -14.41
N ALA A 289 -29.09 25.26 -13.74
CA ALA A 289 -29.11 24.09 -12.87
C ALA A 289 -30.03 24.32 -11.65
N ASN A 290 -30.59 23.22 -11.14
CA ASN A 290 -31.34 23.21 -9.89
C ASN A 290 -30.43 23.57 -8.71
N ARG A 291 -29.28 22.92 -8.60
CA ARG A 291 -28.26 23.20 -7.59
C ARG A 291 -26.86 22.94 -8.16
N VAL A 292 -25.94 23.83 -7.79
CA VAL A 292 -24.51 23.66 -8.06
C VAL A 292 -23.77 23.63 -6.73
N PHE A 293 -23.27 22.47 -6.34
CA PHE A 293 -22.43 22.33 -5.15
C PHE A 293 -20.99 22.65 -5.53
N LEU A 294 -20.40 23.62 -4.87
CA LEU A 294 -19.01 24.02 -5.08
C LEU A 294 -18.19 23.71 -3.83
N ILE A 295 -17.39 22.64 -3.91
CA ILE A 295 -16.49 22.19 -2.84
C ILE A 295 -15.21 23.02 -2.94
N VAL A 296 -14.83 23.69 -1.84
CA VAL A 296 -13.63 24.53 -1.74
C VAL A 296 -12.91 24.27 -0.42
N ASP A 297 -11.63 24.60 -0.38
CA ASP A 297 -10.88 24.59 0.89
C ASP A 297 -11.24 25.80 1.78
N ASN A 298 -10.55 25.94 2.92
CA ASN A 298 -10.73 27.08 3.82
C ASN A 298 -9.79 28.25 3.48
N GLY A 299 -9.42 28.42 2.22
CA GLY A 299 -8.60 29.55 1.76
C GLY A 299 -9.24 30.92 2.07
N SER A 300 -8.42 31.94 2.26
CA SER A 300 -8.88 33.27 2.64
C SER A 300 -9.83 33.93 1.61
N SER A 301 -9.78 33.48 0.36
CA SER A 301 -10.61 33.99 -0.75
C SER A 301 -12.07 33.55 -0.68
N HIS A 302 -12.36 32.43 -0.04
CA HIS A 302 -13.69 31.81 0.02
C HIS A 302 -14.09 31.38 1.44
N GLN A 303 -13.31 31.79 2.45
CA GLN A 303 -13.57 31.43 3.85
C GLN A 303 -14.73 32.22 4.47
N GLY A 304 -15.55 31.47 5.22
CA GLY A 304 -16.52 32.03 6.16
C GLY A 304 -17.86 32.45 5.55
N LYS A 305 -18.76 32.84 6.44
CA LYS A 305 -20.15 33.18 6.11
C LYS A 305 -20.26 34.32 5.06
N LYS A 306 -19.39 35.34 5.15
CA LYS A 306 -19.40 36.49 4.20
C LYS A 306 -19.12 36.07 2.76
N ALA A 307 -18.26 35.07 2.54
CA ALA A 307 -17.97 34.54 1.20
C ALA A 307 -19.18 33.75 0.66
N ALA A 308 -19.75 32.88 1.50
CA ALA A 308 -20.95 32.13 1.15
C ALA A 308 -22.14 33.02 0.85
N ASP A 309 -22.39 34.08 1.69
CA ASP A 309 -23.48 35.02 1.50
C ASP A 309 -23.32 35.85 0.20
N ARG A 310 -22.09 36.26 -0.13
CA ARG A 310 -21.77 36.96 -1.38
C ARG A 310 -22.08 36.13 -2.61
N LEU A 311 -21.65 34.85 -2.59
CA LEU A 311 -21.91 33.93 -3.70
C LEU A 311 -23.38 33.59 -3.84
N ARG A 312 -24.08 33.34 -2.72
CA ARG A 312 -25.53 33.09 -2.72
C ARG A 312 -26.35 34.26 -3.21
N ALA A 313 -25.96 35.49 -2.85
CA ALA A 313 -26.61 36.68 -3.34
C ALA A 313 -26.49 36.84 -4.86
N ARG A 314 -25.38 36.41 -5.46
CA ARG A 314 -25.14 36.52 -6.90
C ARG A 314 -25.66 35.32 -7.68
N TYR A 315 -25.56 34.13 -7.10
CA TYR A 315 -25.95 32.85 -7.69
C TYR A 315 -26.78 32.04 -6.68
N PRO A 316 -28.11 32.19 -6.68
CA PRO A 316 -29.00 31.58 -5.68
C PRO A 316 -28.96 30.05 -5.69
N ASN A 317 -28.65 29.42 -6.84
CA ASN A 317 -28.52 27.97 -7.02
C ASN A 317 -27.12 27.41 -6.67
N LEU A 318 -26.16 28.29 -6.28
CA LEU A 318 -24.81 27.89 -5.90
C LEU A 318 -24.72 27.66 -4.38
N ILE A 319 -24.32 26.44 -4.00
CA ILE A 319 -24.14 26.02 -2.60
C ILE A 319 -22.65 25.80 -2.35
N LEU A 320 -22.06 26.61 -1.50
CA LEU A 320 -20.66 26.52 -1.13
C LEU A 320 -20.47 25.46 -0.03
N ILE A 321 -19.61 24.49 -0.26
CA ILE A 321 -19.26 23.42 0.68
C ILE A 321 -17.78 23.54 1.02
N HIS A 322 -17.46 23.78 2.29
CA HIS A 322 -16.07 23.88 2.74
C HIS A 322 -15.52 22.53 3.17
N THR A 323 -14.27 22.22 2.74
CA THR A 323 -13.54 21.10 3.31
C THR A 323 -13.23 21.36 4.78
N PRO A 324 -12.98 20.32 5.61
CA PRO A 324 -12.44 20.53 6.95
C PRO A 324 -11.06 21.21 6.87
N VAL A 325 -10.68 21.88 7.95
CA VAL A 325 -9.34 22.49 8.07
C VAL A 325 -8.26 21.40 7.90
N HIS A 326 -7.26 21.65 7.04
CA HIS A 326 -6.19 20.71 6.71
C HIS A 326 -6.63 19.41 6.01
N ALA A 327 -7.77 19.40 5.35
CA ALA A 327 -8.30 18.23 4.64
C ALA A 327 -8.42 18.46 3.12
N SER A 328 -7.45 19.12 2.49
CA SER A 328 -7.42 19.32 1.03
C SER A 328 -7.43 17.99 0.25
N TRP A 329 -6.97 16.89 0.87
CA TRP A 329 -6.97 15.58 0.25
C TRP A 329 -8.36 15.04 -0.14
N VAL A 330 -9.44 15.56 0.45
CA VAL A 330 -10.81 15.21 0.02
C VAL A 330 -11.25 16.02 -1.20
N ASN A 331 -10.51 17.04 -1.63
CA ASN A 331 -10.87 17.88 -2.77
C ASN A 331 -10.37 17.25 -4.08
N GLN A 332 -11.29 16.77 -4.94
CA GLN A 332 -10.91 16.06 -6.19
C GLN A 332 -10.11 16.93 -7.17
N VAL A 333 -10.20 18.24 -7.11
CA VAL A 333 -9.41 19.13 -7.99
C VAL A 333 -7.90 18.97 -7.76
N GLU A 334 -7.48 18.53 -6.56
CA GLU A 334 -6.07 18.22 -6.27
C GLU A 334 -5.54 17.05 -7.10
N ILE A 335 -6.40 16.09 -7.44
CA ILE A 335 -6.05 15.00 -8.36
C ILE A 335 -5.81 15.57 -9.76
N TYR A 336 -6.67 16.48 -10.23
CA TYR A 336 -6.45 17.18 -11.49
C TYR A 336 -5.15 17.97 -11.47
N PHE A 337 -4.85 18.70 -10.39
CA PHE A 337 -3.57 19.41 -10.23
C PHE A 337 -2.37 18.47 -10.24
N SER A 338 -2.50 17.28 -9.68
CA SER A 338 -1.46 16.26 -9.76
C SER A 338 -1.24 15.74 -11.18
N ILE A 339 -2.30 15.60 -11.97
CA ILE A 339 -2.22 15.23 -13.39
C ILE A 339 -1.55 16.36 -14.19
N LEU A 340 -1.98 17.60 -13.99
CA LEU A 340 -1.38 18.79 -14.60
C LEU A 340 0.11 18.91 -14.25
N GLN A 341 0.47 18.71 -12.99
CA GLN A 341 1.86 18.74 -12.53
C GLN A 341 2.71 17.73 -13.30
N ARG A 342 2.27 16.49 -13.38
CA ARG A 342 3.04 15.41 -14.03
C ARG A 342 3.13 15.55 -15.54
N LYS A 343 2.04 15.99 -16.20
CA LYS A 343 1.95 16.00 -17.66
C LYS A 343 2.41 17.30 -18.31
N VAL A 344 2.30 18.42 -17.61
CA VAL A 344 2.51 19.75 -18.17
C VAL A 344 3.61 20.53 -17.48
N LEU A 345 3.64 20.46 -16.15
CA LEU A 345 4.52 21.26 -15.33
C LEU A 345 5.84 20.54 -14.94
N THR A 346 5.96 19.27 -15.26
CA THR A 346 7.18 18.49 -15.03
C THR A 346 7.63 17.84 -16.35
N PRO A 347 8.85 18.15 -16.81
CA PRO A 347 9.81 19.09 -16.27
C PRO A 347 9.36 20.54 -16.43
N ALA A 348 9.64 21.39 -15.41
CA ALA A 348 9.23 22.78 -15.40
C ALA A 348 10.09 23.59 -16.36
N VAL A 349 9.68 23.69 -17.63
CA VAL A 349 10.35 24.47 -18.68
C VAL A 349 9.34 25.35 -19.38
N ALA A 350 9.55 26.66 -19.34
CA ALA A 350 8.76 27.61 -20.09
C ALA A 350 9.57 28.85 -20.39
N ALA A 351 9.53 29.32 -21.65
CA ALA A 351 10.29 30.47 -22.09
C ALA A 351 9.76 31.79 -21.47
N SER A 352 8.48 31.85 -21.14
CA SER A 352 7.84 33.00 -20.52
C SER A 352 6.58 32.59 -19.76
N LEU A 353 6.01 33.51 -18.97
CA LEU A 353 4.70 33.31 -18.31
C LEU A 353 3.59 33.11 -19.34
N ALA A 354 3.60 33.85 -20.45
CA ALA A 354 2.60 33.69 -21.51
C ALA A 354 2.62 32.28 -22.12
N LYS A 355 3.80 31.74 -22.41
CA LYS A 355 3.96 30.36 -22.92
C LYS A 355 3.57 29.29 -21.88
N LEU A 356 3.80 29.57 -20.61
CA LEU A 356 3.34 28.69 -19.53
C LEU A 356 1.80 28.68 -19.44
N ALA A 357 1.19 29.87 -19.45
CA ALA A 357 -0.26 30.03 -19.46
C ALA A 357 -0.92 29.34 -20.66
N GLU A 358 -0.43 29.61 -21.88
CA GLU A 358 -0.90 28.94 -23.10
C GLU A 358 -0.87 27.41 -22.98
N ARG A 359 0.21 26.85 -22.45
CA ARG A 359 0.37 25.40 -22.27
C ARG A 359 -0.66 24.82 -21.29
N ILE A 360 -0.89 25.50 -20.16
CA ILE A 360 -1.86 25.07 -19.15
C ILE A 360 -3.28 25.08 -19.75
N LEU A 361 -3.68 26.16 -20.43
CA LEU A 361 -5.01 26.30 -21.03
C LEU A 361 -5.21 25.33 -22.21
N ALA A 362 -4.18 25.07 -23.02
CA ALA A 362 -4.22 24.09 -24.08
C ALA A 362 -4.43 22.65 -23.51
N PHE A 363 -3.78 22.35 -22.38
CA PHE A 363 -4.00 21.08 -21.69
C PHE A 363 -5.44 20.98 -21.13
N GLU A 364 -5.95 22.04 -20.54
CA GLU A 364 -7.34 22.10 -20.09
C GLU A 364 -8.32 21.83 -21.24
N THR A 365 -8.12 22.50 -22.38
CA THR A 365 -8.92 22.28 -23.59
C THR A 365 -8.84 20.80 -24.07
N THR A 366 -7.66 20.20 -24.03
CA THR A 366 -7.47 18.79 -24.35
C THR A 366 -8.25 17.86 -23.41
N MET A 367 -8.22 18.17 -22.12
CA MET A 367 -8.98 17.40 -21.11
C MET A 367 -10.48 17.52 -21.31
N ARG A 368 -10.98 18.72 -21.63
CA ARG A 368 -12.41 18.94 -21.97
C ARG A 368 -12.84 18.18 -23.22
N GLY A 369 -11.98 18.09 -24.22
CA GLY A 369 -12.25 17.35 -25.46
C GLY A 369 -12.23 15.83 -25.27
N ARG A 370 -11.70 15.34 -24.15
CA ARG A 370 -11.65 13.92 -23.77
C ARG A 370 -12.04 13.75 -22.29
N PRO A 371 -13.32 13.98 -21.96
CA PRO A 371 -13.79 13.90 -20.59
C PRO A 371 -13.47 12.56 -19.93
N ARG A 372 -13.01 12.59 -18.67
CA ARG A 372 -12.70 11.39 -17.92
C ARG A 372 -12.94 11.65 -16.44
N THR A 373 -13.92 11.01 -15.86
CA THR A 373 -14.23 11.10 -14.43
C THR A 373 -13.10 10.50 -13.60
N ILE A 374 -12.95 10.99 -12.39
CA ILE A 374 -12.09 10.39 -11.37
C ILE A 374 -12.85 9.23 -10.74
N ASP A 375 -12.26 8.02 -10.77
CA ASP A 375 -12.78 6.85 -10.09
C ASP A 375 -12.53 6.99 -8.57
N TRP A 376 -13.47 7.65 -7.90
CA TRP A 376 -13.39 7.88 -6.47
C TRP A 376 -14.07 6.75 -5.70
N GLN A 377 -13.28 5.91 -5.04
CA GLN A 377 -13.76 4.70 -4.37
C GLN A 377 -13.98 4.87 -2.86
N PHE A 378 -13.35 5.89 -2.25
CA PHE A 378 -13.42 6.09 -0.80
C PHE A 378 -14.77 6.69 -0.40
N THR A 379 -15.54 5.93 0.38
CA THR A 379 -16.92 6.29 0.79
C THR A 379 -17.01 6.75 2.24
N SER A 380 -18.15 7.31 2.64
CA SER A 380 -18.45 7.63 4.05
C SER A 380 -18.37 6.39 4.95
N ALA A 381 -18.75 5.19 4.45
CA ALA A 381 -18.65 3.94 5.20
C ALA A 381 -17.17 3.51 5.39
N ASP A 382 -16.32 3.71 4.39
CA ASP A 382 -14.88 3.45 4.50
C ASP A 382 -14.23 4.39 5.52
N PHE A 383 -14.66 5.64 5.51
CA PHE A 383 -14.20 6.65 6.46
C PHE A 383 -14.58 6.29 7.90
N ASP A 384 -15.82 5.87 8.15
CA ASP A 384 -16.26 5.40 9.47
C ASP A 384 -15.45 4.20 9.96
N ARG A 385 -15.16 3.25 9.08
CA ARG A 385 -14.31 2.10 9.38
C ARG A 385 -12.90 2.52 9.79
N GLN A 386 -12.28 3.45 9.05
CA GLN A 386 -10.96 3.97 9.40
C GLN A 386 -10.96 4.72 10.74
N LEU A 387 -12.01 5.50 11.03
CA LEU A 387 -12.14 6.17 12.32
C LEU A 387 -12.24 5.17 13.48
N ALA A 388 -13.02 4.11 13.32
CA ALA A 388 -13.14 3.05 14.31
C ALA A 388 -11.81 2.31 14.53
N GLU A 389 -11.05 2.03 13.48
CA GLU A 389 -9.71 1.43 13.58
C GLU A 389 -8.74 2.36 14.33
N LEU A 390 -8.74 3.65 14.02
CA LEU A 390 -7.90 4.63 14.69
C LEU A 390 -8.23 4.78 16.18
N ALA A 391 -9.50 4.77 16.55
CA ALA A 391 -9.93 4.82 17.94
C ALA A 391 -9.44 3.62 18.76
N ASN A 392 -9.30 2.45 18.14
CA ASN A 392 -8.76 1.25 18.78
C ASN A 392 -7.23 1.28 18.95
N VAL A 393 -6.52 2.02 18.09
CA VAL A 393 -5.04 2.08 18.11
C VAL A 393 -4.52 3.26 18.94
N MET A 394 -5.26 4.34 18.99
CA MET A 394 -4.93 5.56 19.73
C MET A 394 -6.16 5.96 20.56
N PRO A 395 -6.18 5.72 21.88
CA PRO A 395 -7.17 6.37 22.71
C PRO A 395 -6.99 7.87 22.50
N LEU A 396 -8.01 8.51 21.91
CA LEU A 396 -8.03 9.96 21.74
C LEU A 396 -7.76 10.58 23.09
N ALA A 397 -6.59 11.22 23.25
CA ALA A 397 -6.32 12.03 24.41
C ALA A 397 -7.42 13.09 24.47
N ALA A 398 -8.22 13.02 25.54
CA ALA A 398 -9.31 13.92 25.82
C ALA A 398 -8.79 15.35 26.05
#